data_6d6a933bad112b77795684b7ee3a3e14
#
_entry.id   6d6a933bad112b77795684b7ee3a3e14
#
_cell.length_a   1.000
_cell.length_b   1.000
_cell.length_c   1.000
_cell.angle_alpha   90.00
_cell.angle_beta   90.00
_cell.angle_gamma   90.00
#
_symmetry.space_group_name_H-M   'P 1'
#
loop_
_entity.id
_entity.type
_entity.pdbx_description
1 polymer ?
#
loop_
_entity_poly.entity_id
_entity_poly.type
_entity_poly.pdbx_seq_one_letter_code
_entity_poly.pdbx_strand_id
1 'polypeptide(L)'
;MSDRVLKEFGDTLLTSGAWGTMKIEFDPEYMIGKRAYPFRVVDFTPFQVTRLSLEDYIEKRCLFSTQDWIDLLIQTVGFNPAHFSERVKHLILLRLVPFVEANYNLIELGPRQTGKTYLYKNTSQRAFVVSSGKATAATLFHHGTTKKVGIIGMKDVVIFDEMASERENASKLDAASIDTLKNYMAQGSYSKDGIELTSTCSIVLSGNIKTDVENHCPLWDYRHLFQPLPEELREDTAFLDRVHAYLPGWEMPVIAPSDYATGYGLISDYAAEIFRLLRRRNYQTHLVARVRFPAGMSQRAHDAIQKTGAGLLKLVYPHRTPDDIEPDELRFCLDLAVEMRLRVVEQLQAIAPKEFQKVRLGFELVDR
;
A
#
# COMPACT_ATOMS: atom_id res chain seq x y z
N MET A 1 20.95 -16.08 -19.65
CA MET A 1 21.25 -14.64 -19.59
C MET A 1 22.76 -14.53 -19.54
N SER A 2 23.37 -13.60 -20.26
CA SER A 2 24.82 -13.45 -20.23
C SER A 2 25.28 -12.85 -18.91
N ASP A 3 26.52 -13.20 -18.48
CA ASP A 3 27.08 -12.69 -17.20
C ASP A 3 27.19 -11.16 -17.18
N ARG A 4 27.37 -10.54 -18.34
CA ARG A 4 27.38 -9.08 -18.48
C ARG A 4 26.04 -8.49 -18.12
N VAL A 5 24.94 -9.02 -18.68
CA VAL A 5 23.56 -8.53 -18.39
C VAL A 5 23.21 -8.76 -16.93
N LEU A 6 23.64 -9.87 -16.34
CA LEU A 6 23.40 -10.13 -14.92
C LEU A 6 24.20 -9.19 -14.01
N LYS A 7 25.43 -8.85 -14.34
CA LYS A 7 26.24 -7.91 -13.55
C LYS A 7 25.70 -6.48 -13.62
N GLU A 8 25.24 -6.06 -14.77
CA GLU A 8 24.81 -4.68 -15.01
C GLU A 8 23.36 -4.43 -14.57
N PHE A 9 22.46 -5.40 -14.78
CA PHE A 9 21.02 -5.24 -14.58
C PHE A 9 20.40 -6.28 -13.63
N GLY A 10 21.21 -7.14 -13.02
CA GLY A 10 20.74 -8.29 -12.25
C GLY A 10 19.80 -7.90 -11.11
N ASP A 11 20.10 -6.85 -10.37
CA ASP A 11 19.27 -6.37 -9.25
C ASP A 11 17.89 -5.94 -9.74
N THR A 12 17.82 -5.25 -10.88
CA THR A 12 16.56 -4.79 -11.46
C THR A 12 15.77 -5.94 -12.08
N LEU A 13 16.42 -6.77 -12.88
CA LEU A 13 15.78 -7.89 -13.59
C LEU A 13 15.29 -8.99 -12.65
N LEU A 14 16.01 -9.24 -11.54
CA LEU A 14 15.70 -10.34 -10.63
C LEU A 14 14.75 -9.95 -9.50
N THR A 15 14.65 -8.65 -9.18
CA THR A 15 13.78 -8.18 -8.07
C THR A 15 12.43 -7.68 -8.53
N SER A 16 12.36 -6.87 -9.58
CA SER A 16 11.11 -6.21 -10.00
C SER A 16 10.73 -6.44 -11.45
N GLY A 17 11.63 -7.04 -12.21
CA GLY A 17 11.54 -7.03 -13.66
C GLY A 17 11.93 -5.66 -14.25
N ALA A 18 12.18 -5.65 -15.54
CA ALA A 18 12.44 -4.42 -16.28
C ALA A 18 11.84 -4.53 -17.68
N TRP A 19 11.39 -3.40 -18.20
CA TRP A 19 11.04 -3.29 -19.62
C TRP A 19 12.24 -2.84 -20.41
N GLY A 20 12.43 -3.41 -21.60
CA GLY A 20 13.57 -3.05 -22.43
C GLY A 20 13.57 -3.79 -23.76
N THR A 21 14.54 -3.46 -24.58
CA THR A 21 14.87 -4.22 -25.79
C THR A 21 15.87 -5.30 -25.44
N MET A 22 15.57 -6.54 -25.82
CA MET A 22 16.41 -7.69 -25.50
C MET A 22 16.90 -8.35 -26.81
N LYS A 23 18.19 -8.58 -26.89
CA LYS A 23 18.78 -9.38 -27.98
C LYS A 23 18.87 -10.83 -27.52
N ILE A 24 18.21 -11.71 -28.28
CA ILE A 24 18.19 -13.15 -28.02
C ILE A 24 18.91 -13.85 -29.14
N GLU A 25 19.82 -14.72 -28.76
CA GLU A 25 20.48 -15.67 -29.70
C GLU A 25 19.88 -17.06 -29.48
N PHE A 26 19.69 -17.77 -30.59
CA PHE A 26 19.28 -19.17 -30.59
C PHE A 26 20.51 -20.04 -30.78
N ASP A 27 20.79 -20.87 -29.78
CA ASP A 27 21.88 -21.87 -29.82
C ASP A 27 21.31 -23.20 -29.31
N PRO A 28 21.00 -24.13 -30.24
CA PRO A 28 20.36 -25.39 -29.87
C PRO A 28 21.26 -26.31 -29.04
N GLU A 29 22.56 -26.07 -29.05
CA GLU A 29 23.56 -26.89 -28.33
C GLU A 29 23.91 -26.30 -26.96
N TYR A 30 23.38 -25.12 -26.62
CA TYR A 30 23.69 -24.47 -25.32
C TYR A 30 23.06 -25.22 -24.15
N MET A 31 23.93 -25.76 -23.30
CA MET A 31 23.57 -26.55 -22.15
C MET A 31 24.00 -25.88 -20.85
N ILE A 32 23.16 -25.95 -19.83
CA ILE A 32 23.53 -25.64 -18.45
C ILE A 32 23.32 -26.91 -17.62
N GLY A 33 24.42 -27.54 -17.26
CA GLY A 33 24.39 -28.87 -16.65
C GLY A 33 23.87 -29.90 -17.66
N LYS A 34 22.76 -30.58 -17.33
CA LYS A 34 22.13 -31.60 -18.20
C LYS A 34 20.88 -31.08 -18.94
N ARG A 35 20.59 -29.76 -18.89
CA ARG A 35 19.40 -29.19 -19.52
C ARG A 35 19.80 -28.27 -20.69
N ALA A 36 19.09 -28.39 -21.81
CA ALA A 36 19.22 -27.49 -22.94
C ALA A 36 18.49 -26.18 -22.68
N TYR A 37 19.13 -25.07 -22.98
CA TYR A 37 18.58 -23.71 -22.91
C TYR A 37 18.84 -22.99 -24.25
N PRO A 38 18.11 -23.35 -25.31
CA PRO A 38 18.43 -22.93 -26.68
C PRO A 38 18.28 -21.40 -26.91
N PHE A 39 17.60 -20.68 -26.04
CA PHE A 39 17.50 -19.23 -26.14
C PHE A 39 18.34 -18.56 -25.05
N ARG A 40 19.27 -17.70 -25.50
CA ARG A 40 20.18 -16.98 -24.62
C ARG A 40 20.01 -15.48 -24.81
N VAL A 41 19.70 -14.77 -23.72
CA VAL A 41 19.73 -13.31 -23.72
C VAL A 41 21.19 -12.88 -23.68
N VAL A 42 21.66 -12.24 -24.74
CA VAL A 42 23.06 -11.79 -24.91
C VAL A 42 23.22 -10.31 -24.63
N ASP A 43 22.14 -9.52 -24.82
CA ASP A 43 22.12 -8.09 -24.51
C ASP A 43 20.75 -7.67 -24.05
N PHE A 44 20.72 -6.63 -23.23
CA PHE A 44 19.49 -6.03 -22.71
C PHE A 44 19.71 -4.53 -22.55
N THR A 45 18.87 -3.75 -23.19
CA THR A 45 18.83 -2.29 -23.04
C THR A 45 17.53 -1.93 -22.37
N PRO A 46 17.55 -1.57 -21.08
CA PRO A 46 16.34 -1.20 -20.36
C PRO A 46 15.76 0.08 -20.95
N PHE A 47 14.42 0.16 -21.02
CA PHE A 47 13.74 1.43 -21.19
C PHE A 47 13.93 2.20 -19.89
N GLN A 48 14.92 3.04 -19.86
CA GLN A 48 15.17 3.85 -18.69
C GLN A 48 14.44 5.18 -18.82
N VAL A 49 13.76 5.53 -17.75
CA VAL A 49 13.74 6.92 -17.31
C VAL A 49 15.19 7.25 -16.99
N THR A 50 15.89 7.88 -17.93
CA THR A 50 17.35 8.03 -17.96
C THR A 50 17.90 8.89 -16.82
N ARG A 51 17.08 9.58 -16.05
CA ARG A 51 17.45 10.30 -14.83
C ARG A 51 16.30 10.28 -13.84
N LEU A 52 16.39 9.40 -12.86
CA LEU A 52 15.52 9.43 -11.72
C LEU A 52 16.18 10.27 -10.63
N SER A 53 15.69 11.48 -10.40
CA SER A 53 16.11 12.34 -9.29
C SER A 53 14.89 12.64 -8.42
N LEU A 54 14.97 12.27 -7.15
CA LEU A 54 13.94 12.64 -6.18
C LEU A 54 13.99 14.15 -5.90
N GLU A 55 15.18 14.75 -5.93
CA GLU A 55 15.39 16.18 -5.73
C GLU A 55 14.69 16.97 -6.84
N ASP A 56 14.83 16.56 -8.08
CA ASP A 56 14.16 17.18 -9.24
C ASP A 56 12.62 17.06 -9.16
N TYR A 57 12.13 15.91 -8.69
CA TYR A 57 10.70 15.73 -8.43
C TYR A 57 10.18 16.65 -7.33
N ILE A 58 10.93 16.80 -6.24
CA ILE A 58 10.60 17.66 -5.11
C ILE A 58 10.62 19.15 -5.55
N GLU A 59 11.62 19.56 -6.31
CA GLU A 59 11.72 20.91 -6.83
C GLU A 59 10.55 21.23 -7.77
N LYS A 60 10.23 20.34 -8.69
CA LYS A 60 9.10 20.51 -9.61
C LYS A 60 7.74 20.53 -8.92
N ARG A 61 7.59 19.87 -7.77
CA ARG A 61 6.37 19.96 -6.96
C ARG A 61 6.04 21.41 -6.60
N CYS A 62 7.03 22.28 -6.36
CA CYS A 62 6.82 23.68 -6.01
C CYS A 62 6.18 24.51 -7.13
N LEU A 63 6.17 24.02 -8.37
CA LEU A 63 5.54 24.67 -9.52
C LEU A 63 4.03 24.49 -9.58
N PHE A 64 3.47 23.61 -8.76
CA PHE A 64 2.06 23.27 -8.73
C PHE A 64 1.39 23.82 -7.48
N SER A 65 0.15 24.27 -7.60
CA SER A 65 -0.71 24.39 -6.44
C SER A 65 -0.94 23.01 -5.81
N THR A 66 -1.37 22.96 -4.56
CA THR A 66 -1.65 21.68 -3.91
C THR A 66 -2.76 20.91 -4.64
N GLN A 67 -3.77 21.62 -5.14
CA GLN A 67 -4.88 21.00 -5.88
C GLN A 67 -4.41 20.42 -7.22
N ASP A 68 -3.67 21.18 -8.02
CA ASP A 68 -3.16 20.70 -9.30
C ASP A 68 -2.22 19.50 -9.11
N TRP A 69 -1.45 19.49 -8.01
CA TRP A 69 -0.59 18.37 -7.68
C TRP A 69 -1.37 17.10 -7.31
N ILE A 70 -2.42 17.23 -6.50
CA ILE A 70 -3.32 16.12 -6.18
C ILE A 70 -3.96 15.58 -7.47
N ASP A 71 -4.43 16.46 -8.34
CA ASP A 71 -5.04 16.10 -9.61
C ASP A 71 -4.04 15.40 -10.54
N LEU A 72 -2.77 15.84 -10.56
CA LEU A 72 -1.69 15.16 -11.29
C LEU A 72 -1.45 13.74 -10.76
N LEU A 73 -1.43 13.54 -9.44
CA LEU A 73 -1.26 12.22 -8.83
C LEU A 73 -2.44 11.29 -9.19
N ILE A 74 -3.66 11.81 -9.19
CA ILE A 74 -4.86 11.05 -9.56
C ILE A 74 -4.84 10.65 -11.03
N GLN A 75 -4.43 11.56 -11.92
CA GLN A 75 -4.24 11.24 -13.34
C GLN A 75 -3.13 10.21 -13.55
N THR A 76 -2.06 10.28 -12.77
CA THR A 76 -0.94 9.33 -12.81
C THR A 76 -1.40 7.89 -12.53
N VAL A 77 -2.37 7.70 -11.65
CA VAL A 77 -2.92 6.38 -11.34
C VAL A 77 -4.12 5.99 -12.21
N GLY A 78 -4.37 6.76 -13.26
CA GLY A 78 -5.29 6.41 -14.34
C GLY A 78 -6.72 6.89 -14.17
N PHE A 79 -6.99 7.84 -13.27
CA PHE A 79 -8.32 8.41 -13.06
C PHE A 79 -8.42 9.87 -13.47
N ASN A 80 -9.62 10.30 -13.86
CA ASN A 80 -9.91 11.69 -14.22
C ASN A 80 -10.34 12.50 -12.98
N PRO A 81 -9.49 13.39 -12.43
CA PRO A 81 -9.79 14.13 -11.21
C PRO A 81 -11.01 15.06 -11.34
N ALA A 82 -11.36 15.50 -12.54
CA ALA A 82 -12.50 16.39 -12.77
C ALA A 82 -13.85 15.73 -12.44
N HIS A 83 -13.92 14.40 -12.40
CA HIS A 83 -15.13 13.64 -12.10
C HIS A 83 -15.27 13.29 -10.61
N PHE A 84 -14.31 13.65 -9.77
CA PHE A 84 -14.29 13.27 -8.37
C PHE A 84 -14.41 14.48 -7.46
N SER A 85 -15.18 14.31 -6.39
CA SER A 85 -15.21 15.27 -5.29
C SER A 85 -13.86 15.29 -4.57
N GLU A 86 -13.57 16.37 -3.84
CA GLU A 86 -12.36 16.48 -3.00
C GLU A 86 -12.24 15.30 -2.03
N ARG A 87 -13.33 14.86 -1.46
CA ARG A 87 -13.36 13.71 -0.56
C ARG A 87 -12.88 12.44 -1.26
N VAL A 88 -13.35 12.15 -2.45
CA VAL A 88 -12.93 10.98 -3.25
C VAL A 88 -11.45 11.09 -3.62
N LYS A 89 -10.97 12.27 -3.98
CA LYS A 89 -9.55 12.52 -4.26
C LYS A 89 -8.67 12.20 -3.03
N HIS A 90 -9.10 12.61 -1.83
CA HIS A 90 -8.39 12.30 -0.59
C HIS A 90 -8.36 10.79 -0.30
N LEU A 91 -9.45 10.07 -0.57
CA LEU A 91 -9.49 8.61 -0.44
C LEU A 91 -8.59 7.90 -1.47
N ILE A 92 -8.47 8.45 -2.69
CA ILE A 92 -7.51 7.94 -3.68
C ILE A 92 -6.07 8.14 -3.19
N LEU A 93 -5.74 9.30 -2.60
CA LEU A 93 -4.42 9.52 -1.99
C LEU A 93 -4.12 8.51 -0.88
N LEU A 94 -5.11 8.16 -0.05
CA LEU A 94 -4.94 7.13 0.99
C LEU A 94 -4.61 5.75 0.40
N ARG A 95 -5.17 5.40 -0.76
CA ARG A 95 -4.80 4.17 -1.50
C ARG A 95 -3.35 4.18 -1.96
N LEU A 96 -2.72 5.36 -2.09
CA LEU A 96 -1.33 5.50 -2.50
C LEU A 96 -0.35 5.45 -1.32
N VAL A 97 -0.80 5.70 -0.09
CA VAL A 97 0.05 5.66 1.11
C VAL A 97 0.86 4.35 1.23
N PRO A 98 0.29 3.15 0.97
CA PRO A 98 1.06 1.90 1.00
C PRO A 98 2.28 1.87 0.09
N PHE A 99 2.33 2.68 -0.96
CA PHE A 99 3.47 2.75 -1.88
C PHE A 99 4.62 3.62 -1.36
N VAL A 100 4.31 4.63 -0.56
CA VAL A 100 5.29 5.62 -0.05
C VAL A 100 5.63 5.45 1.42
N GLU A 101 4.91 4.61 2.16
CA GLU A 101 5.16 4.34 3.57
C GLU A 101 5.45 2.85 3.79
N ALA A 102 6.53 2.56 4.53
CA ALA A 102 6.97 1.19 4.80
C ALA A 102 6.10 0.53 5.88
N ASN A 103 5.87 -0.77 5.73
CA ASN A 103 5.09 -1.57 6.70
C ASN A 103 3.76 -0.90 7.07
N TYR A 104 3.05 -0.40 6.06
CA TYR A 104 1.76 0.25 6.22
C TYR A 104 0.64 -0.76 5.99
N ASN A 105 -0.27 -0.89 6.95
CA ASN A 105 -1.36 -1.85 6.92
C ASN A 105 -2.68 -1.11 6.69
N LEU A 106 -3.28 -1.29 5.52
CA LEU A 106 -4.53 -0.66 5.11
C LEU A 106 -5.62 -1.72 4.96
N ILE A 107 -6.83 -1.41 5.39
CA ILE A 107 -8.02 -2.16 4.99
C ILE A 107 -8.98 -1.25 4.22
N GLU A 108 -9.56 -1.78 3.16
CA GLU A 108 -10.59 -1.12 2.37
C GLU A 108 -11.72 -2.09 2.06
N LEU A 109 -12.87 -1.87 2.67
CA LEU A 109 -14.09 -2.61 2.36
C LEU A 109 -15.12 -1.68 1.74
N GLY A 110 -15.76 -2.12 0.65
CA GLY A 110 -16.72 -1.28 -0.07
C GLY A 110 -17.33 -2.01 -1.26
N PRO A 111 -18.17 -1.35 -2.05
CA PRO A 111 -18.83 -1.96 -3.18
C PRO A 111 -17.84 -2.39 -4.27
N ARG A 112 -18.33 -3.19 -5.22
CA ARG A 112 -17.56 -3.58 -6.41
C ARG A 112 -17.37 -2.41 -7.36
N GLN A 113 -16.39 -2.54 -8.27
CA GLN A 113 -16.16 -1.59 -9.36
C GLN A 113 -15.72 -0.19 -8.91
N THR A 114 -15.18 -0.03 -7.70
CA THR A 114 -14.64 1.25 -7.20
C THR A 114 -13.15 1.45 -7.51
N GLY A 115 -12.60 0.69 -8.45
CA GLY A 115 -11.21 0.84 -8.91
C GLY A 115 -10.13 0.32 -7.94
N LYS A 116 -10.49 -0.41 -6.85
CA LYS A 116 -9.52 -0.95 -5.86
C LYS A 116 -8.37 -1.70 -6.54
N THR A 117 -8.68 -2.84 -7.13
CA THR A 117 -7.71 -3.72 -7.77
C THR A 117 -6.98 -3.07 -8.95
N TYR A 118 -7.70 -2.23 -9.72
CA TYR A 118 -7.15 -1.50 -10.85
C TYR A 118 -6.00 -0.57 -10.42
N LEU A 119 -6.22 0.26 -9.41
CA LEU A 119 -5.22 1.19 -8.90
C LEU A 119 -3.93 0.45 -8.50
N TYR A 120 -4.05 -0.57 -7.65
CA TYR A 120 -2.86 -1.29 -7.15
C TYR A 120 -2.09 -2.01 -8.24
N LYS A 121 -2.78 -2.62 -9.22
CA LYS A 121 -2.12 -3.32 -10.34
C LYS A 121 -1.39 -2.39 -11.30
N ASN A 122 -1.90 -1.17 -11.49
CA ASN A 122 -1.38 -0.26 -12.49
C ASN A 122 -0.43 0.82 -11.94
N THR A 123 -0.40 1.02 -10.61
CA THR A 123 0.49 2.03 -10.00
C THR A 123 1.95 1.56 -9.97
N SER A 124 2.23 0.29 -9.72
CA SER A 124 3.61 -0.20 -9.59
C SER A 124 3.71 -1.69 -9.86
N GLN A 125 4.73 -2.10 -10.60
CA GLN A 125 5.11 -3.51 -10.78
C GLN A 125 5.59 -4.16 -9.47
N ARG A 126 5.89 -3.35 -8.44
CA ARG A 126 6.26 -3.81 -7.10
C ARG A 126 5.06 -4.07 -6.21
N ALA A 127 3.84 -3.82 -6.70
CA ALA A 127 2.61 -4.30 -6.07
C ALA A 127 2.31 -5.73 -6.53
N PHE A 128 1.73 -6.52 -5.65
CA PHE A 128 1.29 -7.86 -5.96
C PHE A 128 -0.12 -8.10 -5.39
N VAL A 129 -1.05 -8.45 -6.28
CA VAL A 129 -2.41 -8.77 -5.89
C VAL A 129 -2.56 -10.28 -5.73
N VAL A 130 -2.83 -10.70 -4.51
CA VAL A 130 -3.25 -12.07 -4.18
C VAL A 130 -4.75 -12.13 -4.43
N SER A 131 -5.14 -12.64 -5.60
CA SER A 131 -6.55 -12.86 -5.95
C SER A 131 -6.98 -14.26 -5.51
N SER A 132 -8.27 -14.44 -5.25
CA SER A 132 -8.98 -15.68 -4.86
C SER A 132 -8.15 -16.96 -4.94
N GLY A 133 -7.56 -17.37 -3.84
CA GLY A 133 -6.76 -18.60 -3.74
C GLY A 133 -6.11 -18.71 -2.36
N LYS A 134 -5.69 -19.89 -2.00
CA LYS A 134 -4.97 -20.10 -0.73
C LYS A 134 -3.56 -19.53 -0.86
N ALA A 135 -3.33 -18.36 -0.30
CA ALA A 135 -1.97 -17.87 -0.11
C ALA A 135 -1.36 -18.62 1.08
N THR A 136 -0.46 -19.54 0.80
CA THR A 136 0.23 -20.30 1.84
C THR A 136 1.38 -19.50 2.45
N ALA A 137 1.73 -19.80 3.70
CA ALA A 137 2.87 -19.20 4.36
C ALA A 137 4.19 -19.36 3.57
N ALA A 138 4.33 -20.46 2.81
CA ALA A 138 5.48 -20.66 1.92
C ALA A 138 5.53 -19.67 0.77
N THR A 139 4.40 -19.36 0.16
CA THR A 139 4.29 -18.40 -0.94
C THR A 139 4.48 -16.97 -0.44
N LEU A 140 3.90 -16.64 0.72
CA LEU A 140 3.93 -15.27 1.26
C LEU A 140 5.29 -14.92 1.86
N PHE A 141 5.92 -15.81 2.60
CA PHE A 141 7.06 -15.49 3.45
C PHE A 141 8.36 -16.17 3.00
N HIS A 142 8.44 -17.48 3.09
CA HIS A 142 9.64 -18.23 2.76
C HIS A 142 9.31 -19.68 2.40
N HIS A 143 9.90 -20.17 1.31
CA HIS A 143 9.72 -21.54 0.86
C HIS A 143 10.83 -22.44 1.41
N GLY A 144 10.54 -23.24 2.44
CA GLY A 144 11.52 -24.02 3.18
C GLY A 144 12.39 -24.96 2.33
N THR A 145 11.81 -25.61 1.31
CA THR A 145 12.53 -26.53 0.43
C THR A 145 13.43 -25.83 -0.59
N THR A 146 12.92 -24.77 -1.25
CA THR A 146 13.67 -24.07 -2.30
C THR A 146 14.53 -22.92 -1.78
N LYS A 147 14.41 -22.60 -0.48
CA LYS A 147 15.08 -21.46 0.18
C LYS A 147 14.82 -20.11 -0.48
N LYS A 148 13.70 -19.98 -1.17
CA LYS A 148 13.31 -18.72 -1.85
C LYS A 148 12.52 -17.83 -0.89
N VAL A 149 12.84 -16.55 -0.91
CA VAL A 149 12.08 -15.50 -0.23
C VAL A 149 10.69 -15.40 -0.86
N GLY A 150 9.66 -15.27 -0.03
CA GLY A 150 8.28 -15.14 -0.48
C GLY A 150 7.92 -13.73 -0.95
N ILE A 151 6.68 -13.56 -1.37
CA ILE A 151 6.18 -12.33 -1.99
C ILE A 151 6.37 -11.11 -1.08
N ILE A 152 6.12 -11.24 0.24
CA ILE A 152 6.26 -10.14 1.21
C ILE A 152 7.71 -9.66 1.31
N GLY A 153 8.68 -10.54 1.12
CA GLY A 153 10.10 -10.15 1.11
C GLY A 153 10.57 -9.51 -0.20
N MET A 154 9.80 -9.62 -1.28
CA MET A 154 10.20 -9.17 -2.63
C MET A 154 9.43 -7.95 -3.14
N LYS A 155 8.24 -7.68 -2.60
CA LYS A 155 7.34 -6.63 -3.08
C LYS A 155 7.23 -5.47 -2.10
N ASP A 156 6.90 -4.30 -2.61
CA ASP A 156 6.69 -3.10 -1.79
C ASP A 156 5.27 -3.07 -1.21
N VAL A 157 4.29 -3.61 -1.94
CA VAL A 157 2.88 -3.69 -1.51
C VAL A 157 2.30 -5.05 -1.88
N VAL A 158 1.67 -5.72 -0.92
CA VAL A 158 0.90 -6.95 -1.14
C VAL A 158 -0.56 -6.68 -0.80
N ILE A 159 -1.42 -6.92 -1.77
CA ILE A 159 -2.86 -6.70 -1.68
C ILE A 159 -3.55 -8.06 -1.61
N PHE A 160 -4.20 -8.35 -0.50
CA PHE A 160 -5.10 -9.46 -0.36
C PHE A 160 -6.48 -9.01 -0.84
N ASP A 161 -6.83 -9.40 -2.07
CA ASP A 161 -8.10 -9.03 -2.67
C ASP A 161 -9.19 -10.06 -2.34
N GLU A 162 -10.44 -9.62 -2.37
CA GLU A 162 -11.61 -10.45 -2.05
C GLU A 162 -11.61 -11.05 -0.62
N MET A 163 -10.96 -10.35 0.35
CA MET A 163 -10.92 -10.78 1.75
C MET A 163 -12.29 -10.74 2.43
N ALA A 164 -13.21 -9.91 1.97
CA ALA A 164 -14.61 -9.91 2.35
C ALA A 164 -15.45 -10.39 1.18
N SER A 165 -16.13 -11.51 1.32
CA SER A 165 -17.01 -12.08 0.31
C SER A 165 -18.06 -12.96 0.99
N GLU A 166 -19.31 -12.84 0.57
CA GLU A 166 -20.40 -13.73 1.02
C GLU A 166 -20.30 -15.15 0.41
N ARG A 167 -19.36 -15.38 -0.50
CA ARG A 167 -19.13 -16.69 -1.10
C ARG A 167 -18.24 -17.53 -0.18
N GLU A 168 -18.56 -18.82 -0.02
CA GLU A 168 -17.76 -19.78 0.74
C GLU A 168 -16.30 -19.90 0.28
N ASN A 169 -15.94 -19.31 -0.86
CA ASN A 169 -14.61 -19.30 -1.45
C ASN A 169 -13.88 -17.95 -1.25
N ALA A 170 -14.19 -17.19 -0.20
CA ALA A 170 -13.36 -16.05 0.18
C ALA A 170 -11.88 -16.47 0.32
N SER A 171 -10.97 -15.58 -0.01
CA SER A 171 -9.52 -15.83 0.11
C SER A 171 -9.21 -16.29 1.54
N LYS A 172 -8.90 -17.58 1.71
CA LYS A 172 -8.60 -18.14 3.03
C LYS A 172 -7.10 -18.17 3.24
N LEU A 173 -6.65 -17.36 4.19
CA LEU A 173 -5.32 -17.51 4.77
C LEU A 173 -5.38 -18.70 5.75
N ASP A 174 -4.38 -19.58 5.71
CA ASP A 174 -4.26 -20.59 6.75
C ASP A 174 -3.82 -19.97 8.09
N ALA A 175 -4.09 -20.65 9.20
CA ALA A 175 -3.77 -20.14 10.54
C ALA A 175 -2.28 -19.77 10.69
N ALA A 176 -1.37 -20.55 10.11
CA ALA A 176 0.07 -20.29 10.16
C ALA A 176 0.44 -19.03 9.39
N SER A 177 -0.25 -18.76 8.26
CA SER A 177 -0.08 -17.51 7.50
C SER A 177 -0.59 -16.31 8.29
N ILE A 178 -1.73 -16.42 8.97
CA ILE A 178 -2.29 -15.35 9.80
C ILE A 178 -1.36 -15.02 10.96
N ASP A 179 -0.84 -16.01 11.68
CA ASP A 179 0.07 -15.79 12.81
C ASP A 179 1.39 -15.15 12.36
N THR A 180 1.95 -15.61 11.25
CA THR A 180 3.17 -15.00 10.68
C THR A 180 2.90 -13.59 10.21
N LEU A 181 1.73 -13.33 9.59
CA LEU A 181 1.34 -12.01 9.12
C LEU A 181 1.11 -11.05 10.29
N LYS A 182 0.50 -11.49 11.40
CA LYS A 182 0.38 -10.69 12.63
C LYS A 182 1.74 -10.21 13.15
N ASN A 183 2.70 -11.13 13.22
CA ASN A 183 4.06 -10.79 13.68
C ASN A 183 4.73 -9.80 12.72
N TYR A 184 4.62 -10.06 11.41
CA TYR A 184 5.13 -9.18 10.39
C TYR A 184 4.52 -7.76 10.44
N MET A 185 3.20 -7.66 10.55
CA MET A 185 2.48 -6.37 10.65
C MET A 185 2.88 -5.55 11.88
N ALA A 186 3.35 -6.23 12.94
CA ALA A 186 3.79 -5.57 14.18
C ALA A 186 5.23 -5.05 14.10
N GLN A 187 6.15 -5.79 13.47
CA GLN A 187 7.59 -5.58 13.61
C GLN A 187 8.32 -5.37 12.29
N GLY A 188 7.66 -5.60 11.14
CA GLY A 188 8.33 -5.59 9.83
C GLY A 188 9.30 -6.75 9.62
N SER A 189 9.32 -7.72 10.55
CA SER A 189 10.12 -8.94 10.47
C SER A 189 9.27 -10.18 10.67
N TYR A 190 9.73 -11.30 10.15
CA TYR A 190 9.11 -12.60 10.35
C TYR A 190 10.17 -13.69 10.41
N SER A 191 9.92 -14.70 11.23
CA SER A 191 10.76 -15.88 11.32
C SER A 191 10.04 -17.08 10.71
N LYS A 192 10.69 -17.77 9.79
CA LYS A 192 10.21 -19.01 9.21
C LYS A 192 11.35 -19.95 8.89
N ASP A 193 11.15 -21.25 9.22
CA ASP A 193 12.15 -22.31 9.01
C ASP A 193 13.55 -21.98 9.62
N GLY A 194 13.56 -21.28 10.76
CA GLY A 194 14.77 -20.88 11.47
C GLY A 194 15.52 -19.68 10.85
N ILE A 195 14.93 -19.01 9.85
CA ILE A 195 15.47 -17.82 9.22
C ILE A 195 14.62 -16.61 9.63
N GLU A 196 15.26 -15.58 10.15
CA GLU A 196 14.63 -14.29 10.38
C GLU A 196 14.87 -13.38 9.17
N LEU A 197 13.77 -12.83 8.63
CA LEU A 197 13.78 -11.95 7.47
C LEU A 197 13.06 -10.65 7.83
N THR A 198 13.60 -9.55 7.34
CA THR A 198 12.98 -8.22 7.43
C THR A 198 12.44 -7.81 6.07
N SER A 199 11.36 -7.07 6.06
CA SER A 199 10.79 -6.49 4.84
C SER A 199 10.15 -5.14 5.15
N THR A 200 10.05 -4.29 4.14
CA THR A 200 9.32 -3.02 4.20
C THR A 200 7.95 -3.10 3.56
N CYS A 201 7.52 -4.26 3.09
CA CYS A 201 6.28 -4.47 2.37
C CYS A 201 5.06 -3.96 3.15
N SER A 202 4.20 -3.21 2.51
CA SER A 202 2.91 -2.78 3.05
C SER A 202 1.84 -3.80 2.72
N ILE A 203 0.87 -3.96 3.63
CA ILE A 203 -0.21 -4.93 3.51
C ILE A 203 -1.52 -4.19 3.28
N VAL A 204 -2.24 -4.57 2.24
CA VAL A 204 -3.57 -4.05 1.95
C VAL A 204 -4.57 -5.20 1.95
N LEU A 205 -5.60 -5.07 2.75
CA LEU A 205 -6.74 -5.99 2.75
C LEU A 205 -7.90 -5.33 2.01
N SER A 206 -8.36 -5.93 0.94
CA SER A 206 -9.44 -5.41 0.11
C SER A 206 -10.59 -6.41 0.05
N GLY A 207 -11.82 -5.91 0.12
CA GLY A 207 -12.97 -6.77 0.06
C GLY A 207 -14.25 -6.06 -0.38
N ASN A 208 -15.24 -6.87 -0.78
CA ASN A 208 -16.52 -6.37 -1.20
C ASN A 208 -17.55 -6.58 -0.10
N ILE A 209 -18.26 -5.52 0.25
CA ILE A 209 -19.36 -5.53 1.22
C ILE A 209 -20.64 -4.99 0.59
N LYS A 210 -21.77 -5.33 1.18
CA LYS A 210 -23.05 -4.72 0.84
C LYS A 210 -23.10 -3.30 1.38
N THR A 211 -23.51 -2.39 0.53
CA THR A 211 -23.61 -0.97 0.86
C THR A 211 -24.94 -0.41 0.42
N ASP A 212 -25.41 0.56 1.16
CA ASP A 212 -26.46 1.46 0.69
C ASP A 212 -25.80 2.50 -0.22
N VAL A 213 -26.10 2.42 -1.51
CA VAL A 213 -25.48 3.27 -2.52
C VAL A 213 -25.97 4.71 -2.42
N GLU A 214 -27.23 4.92 -2.01
CA GLU A 214 -27.82 6.25 -1.90
C GLU A 214 -27.26 7.02 -0.71
N ASN A 215 -27.10 6.33 0.42
CA ASN A 215 -26.63 6.93 1.68
C ASN A 215 -25.10 6.81 1.90
N HIS A 216 -24.37 6.23 0.96
CA HIS A 216 -22.92 6.01 1.05
C HIS A 216 -22.49 5.41 2.38
N CYS A 217 -23.17 4.37 2.83
CA CYS A 217 -22.86 3.67 4.08
C CYS A 217 -22.95 2.15 3.94
N PRO A 218 -22.32 1.37 4.83
CA PRO A 218 -22.52 -0.08 4.90
C PRO A 218 -23.98 -0.39 5.28
N LEU A 219 -24.49 -1.53 4.82
CA LEU A 219 -25.83 -1.97 5.27
C LEU A 219 -25.84 -2.22 6.77
N TRP A 220 -27.01 -2.02 7.39
CA TRP A 220 -27.25 -2.14 8.84
C TRP A 220 -27.06 -3.55 9.41
N ASP A 221 -26.87 -4.55 8.56
CA ASP A 221 -26.75 -5.96 8.96
C ASP A 221 -25.42 -6.30 9.65
N TYR A 222 -24.44 -5.40 9.60
CA TYR A 222 -23.13 -5.63 10.20
C TYR A 222 -23.07 -5.10 11.64
N ARG A 223 -22.67 -5.96 12.58
CA ARG A 223 -22.42 -5.57 13.98
C ARG A 223 -21.22 -4.62 14.10
N HIS A 224 -20.24 -4.83 13.26
CA HIS A 224 -19.03 -4.00 13.14
C HIS A 224 -18.47 -4.14 11.72
N LEU A 225 -17.66 -3.17 11.30
CA LEU A 225 -17.16 -3.07 9.93
C LEU A 225 -16.17 -4.19 9.53
N PHE A 226 -15.63 -4.94 10.48
CA PHE A 226 -14.77 -6.10 10.20
C PHE A 226 -15.56 -7.41 10.08
N GLN A 227 -16.84 -7.43 10.38
CA GLN A 227 -17.67 -8.65 10.32
C GLN A 227 -17.64 -9.35 8.95
N PRO A 228 -17.53 -8.63 7.80
CA PRO A 228 -17.45 -9.27 6.48
C PRO A 228 -16.14 -10.02 6.21
N LEU A 229 -15.11 -9.86 7.05
CA LEU A 229 -13.85 -10.59 6.93
C LEU A 229 -14.03 -12.09 7.26
N PRO A 230 -13.08 -12.94 6.84
CA PRO A 230 -13.07 -14.34 7.22
C PRO A 230 -13.16 -14.55 8.74
N GLU A 231 -13.73 -15.66 9.15
CA GLU A 231 -13.99 -15.99 10.55
C GLU A 231 -12.74 -15.90 11.42
N GLU A 232 -11.63 -16.31 10.88
CA GLU A 232 -10.33 -16.33 11.55
C GLU A 232 -9.76 -14.92 11.82
N LEU A 233 -10.28 -13.89 11.14
CA LEU A 233 -9.79 -12.51 11.23
C LEU A 233 -10.78 -11.54 11.85
N ARG A 234 -12.08 -11.73 11.60
CA ARG A 234 -13.12 -10.73 11.92
C ARG A 234 -13.23 -10.37 13.41
N GLU A 235 -12.80 -11.26 14.31
CA GLU A 235 -12.80 -11.06 15.77
C GLU A 235 -11.39 -11.12 16.38
N ASP A 236 -10.34 -11.30 15.57
CA ASP A 236 -8.95 -11.26 16.05
C ASP A 236 -8.50 -9.82 16.30
N THR A 237 -8.81 -9.32 17.51
CA THR A 237 -8.47 -7.94 17.90
C THR A 237 -6.96 -7.67 17.79
N ALA A 238 -6.12 -8.69 18.04
CA ALA A 238 -4.68 -8.56 17.93
C ALA A 238 -4.21 -8.33 16.49
N PHE A 239 -4.87 -8.96 15.50
CA PHE A 239 -4.65 -8.71 14.08
C PHE A 239 -5.19 -7.33 13.67
N LEU A 240 -6.45 -7.06 14.01
CA LEU A 240 -7.17 -5.87 13.60
C LEU A 240 -6.54 -4.57 14.15
N ASP A 241 -6.02 -4.61 15.38
CA ASP A 241 -5.37 -3.44 15.98
C ASP A 241 -4.04 -3.04 15.29
N ARG A 242 -3.47 -3.94 14.45
CA ARG A 242 -2.31 -3.65 13.60
C ARG A 242 -2.65 -2.97 12.28
N VAL A 243 -3.94 -2.81 11.98
CA VAL A 243 -4.40 -2.03 10.83
C VAL A 243 -4.23 -0.55 11.12
N HIS A 244 -3.46 0.15 10.30
CA HIS A 244 -3.21 1.58 10.51
C HIS A 244 -4.40 2.44 10.11
N ALA A 245 -5.07 2.09 9.01
CA ALA A 245 -6.19 2.84 8.49
C ALA A 245 -7.29 1.94 7.93
N TYR A 246 -8.54 2.32 8.18
CA TYR A 246 -9.72 1.76 7.53
C TYR A 246 -10.27 2.79 6.52
N LEU A 247 -10.08 2.51 5.23
CA LEU A 247 -10.61 3.33 4.16
C LEU A 247 -12.07 2.97 3.90
N PRO A 248 -13.00 3.94 3.97
CA PRO A 248 -14.42 3.70 3.71
C PRO A 248 -14.68 3.54 2.21
N GLY A 249 -14.53 2.30 1.70
CA GLY A 249 -14.69 2.02 0.29
C GLY A 249 -16.12 2.28 -0.24
N TRP A 250 -17.11 2.42 0.63
CA TRP A 250 -18.48 2.80 0.29
C TRP A 250 -18.64 4.27 -0.09
N GLU A 251 -17.69 5.13 0.24
CA GLU A 251 -17.66 6.53 -0.20
C GLU A 251 -17.04 6.66 -1.60
N MET A 252 -16.45 5.59 -2.14
CA MET A 252 -15.88 5.58 -3.47
C MET A 252 -16.96 5.34 -4.51
N PRO A 253 -17.01 6.14 -5.59
CA PRO A 253 -17.98 5.93 -6.66
C PRO A 253 -17.69 4.64 -7.45
N VAL A 254 -18.72 4.13 -8.10
CA VAL A 254 -18.55 3.10 -9.13
C VAL A 254 -17.86 3.76 -10.33
N ILE A 255 -16.73 3.22 -10.74
CA ILE A 255 -15.91 3.77 -11.84
C ILE A 255 -16.56 3.44 -13.19
N ALA A 256 -16.92 4.48 -13.91
CA ALA A 256 -17.41 4.40 -15.29
C ALA A 256 -16.23 4.56 -16.29
N PRO A 257 -16.41 4.19 -17.56
CA PRO A 257 -15.38 4.42 -18.60
C PRO A 257 -14.96 5.89 -18.75
N SER A 258 -15.85 6.83 -18.48
CA SER A 258 -15.58 8.28 -18.49
C SER A 258 -14.64 8.74 -17.36
N ASP A 259 -14.52 7.95 -16.29
CA ASP A 259 -13.75 8.33 -15.12
C ASP A 259 -12.26 7.96 -15.22
N TYR A 260 -11.87 7.33 -16.32
CA TYR A 260 -10.46 7.09 -16.60
C TYR A 260 -9.79 8.36 -17.13
N ALA A 261 -8.51 8.49 -16.80
CA ALA A 261 -7.69 9.65 -17.16
C ALA A 261 -7.64 9.86 -18.68
N THR A 262 -7.87 11.09 -19.09
CA THR A 262 -7.73 11.55 -20.49
C THR A 262 -6.66 12.64 -20.61
N GLY A 263 -6.17 13.15 -19.48
CA GLY A 263 -5.15 14.19 -19.39
C GLY A 263 -3.74 13.64 -19.19
N TYR A 264 -2.84 14.52 -18.83
CA TYR A 264 -1.42 14.19 -18.58
C TYR A 264 -1.22 13.79 -17.12
N GLY A 265 -0.56 12.65 -16.91
CA GLY A 265 -0.04 12.18 -15.64
C GLY A 265 1.47 11.93 -15.74
N LEU A 266 2.09 11.57 -14.63
CA LEU A 266 3.45 11.05 -14.66
C LEU A 266 3.46 9.67 -15.32
N ILE A 267 4.54 9.32 -15.98
CA ILE A 267 4.72 7.96 -16.50
C ILE A 267 4.70 7.00 -15.31
N SER A 268 3.92 5.92 -15.39
CA SER A 268 3.68 4.99 -14.27
C SER A 268 4.99 4.42 -13.68
N ASP A 269 5.94 4.04 -14.53
CA ASP A 269 7.24 3.53 -14.07
C ASP A 269 8.07 4.60 -13.34
N TYR A 270 8.03 5.84 -13.82
CA TYR A 270 8.66 6.97 -13.13
C TYR A 270 8.01 7.21 -11.76
N ALA A 271 6.69 7.27 -11.70
CA ALA A 271 5.96 7.47 -10.47
C ALA A 271 6.23 6.35 -9.45
N ALA A 272 6.25 5.09 -9.91
CA ALA A 272 6.54 3.94 -9.06
C ALA A 272 7.93 4.01 -8.42
N GLU A 273 8.95 4.41 -9.19
CA GLU A 273 10.31 4.56 -8.65
C GLU A 273 10.43 5.79 -7.73
N ILE A 274 9.76 6.92 -8.03
CA ILE A 274 9.66 8.06 -7.11
C ILE A 274 9.00 7.65 -5.79
N PHE A 275 7.89 6.92 -5.83
CA PHE A 275 7.23 6.43 -4.61
C PHE A 275 8.17 5.54 -3.78
N ARG A 276 8.97 4.72 -4.44
CA ARG A 276 10.00 3.91 -3.78
C ARG A 276 11.09 4.75 -3.13
N LEU A 277 11.53 5.83 -3.76
CA LEU A 277 12.50 6.76 -3.17
C LEU A 277 11.89 7.50 -1.97
N LEU A 278 10.65 7.98 -2.08
CA LEU A 278 9.91 8.60 -0.99
C LEU A 278 9.71 7.63 0.19
N ARG A 279 9.48 6.33 -0.10
CA ARG A 279 9.34 5.28 0.91
C ARG A 279 10.57 5.17 1.83
N ARG A 280 11.76 5.45 1.31
CA ARG A 280 13.02 5.42 2.08
C ARG A 280 13.25 6.67 2.94
N ARG A 281 12.49 7.75 2.69
CA ARG A 281 12.56 8.98 3.49
C ARG A 281 11.69 8.83 4.75
N ASN A 282 12.16 9.39 5.86
CA ASN A 282 11.41 9.37 7.12
C ASN A 282 10.73 10.73 7.35
N TYR A 283 9.43 10.81 7.04
CA TYR A 283 8.61 12.00 7.29
C TYR A 283 7.88 11.96 8.64
N GLN A 284 7.96 10.87 9.38
CA GLN A 284 7.40 10.81 10.73
C GLN A 284 8.12 11.78 11.66
N THR A 285 9.42 12.03 11.43
CA THR A 285 10.19 13.05 12.18
C THR A 285 9.63 14.47 12.01
N HIS A 286 8.98 14.77 10.86
CA HIS A 286 8.32 16.07 10.63
C HIS A 286 7.12 16.26 11.58
N LEU A 287 6.47 15.15 11.96
CA LEU A 287 5.28 15.15 12.82
C LEU A 287 5.67 15.19 14.30
N VAL A 288 6.68 14.42 14.71
CA VAL A 288 7.06 14.26 16.13
C VAL A 288 7.36 15.61 16.82
N ALA A 289 8.00 16.53 16.10
CA ALA A 289 8.36 17.84 16.63
C ALA A 289 7.17 18.84 16.70
N ARG A 290 6.12 18.58 15.95
CA ARG A 290 5.01 19.52 15.71
C ARG A 290 3.66 19.04 16.24
N VAL A 291 3.58 17.79 16.71
CA VAL A 291 2.32 17.14 17.06
C VAL A 291 2.39 16.53 18.46
N ARG A 292 1.38 16.81 19.28
CA ARG A 292 1.14 16.12 20.54
C ARG A 292 -0.15 15.34 20.46
N PHE A 293 -0.10 14.12 20.98
CA PHE A 293 -1.28 13.26 21.05
C PHE A 293 -1.90 13.31 22.46
N PRO A 294 -3.23 13.19 22.59
CA PRO A 294 -3.89 13.13 23.87
C PRO A 294 -3.40 11.99 24.76
N ALA A 295 -3.37 12.24 26.07
CA ALA A 295 -3.07 11.19 27.03
C ALA A 295 -4.08 10.04 26.93
N GLY A 296 -3.60 8.81 27.07
CA GLY A 296 -4.43 7.60 27.02
C GLY A 296 -4.58 6.97 25.62
N MET A 297 -4.06 7.59 24.57
CA MET A 297 -3.95 6.92 23.27
C MET A 297 -2.93 5.78 23.36
N SER A 298 -3.25 4.64 22.73
CA SER A 298 -2.30 3.53 22.63
C SER A 298 -1.16 3.87 21.67
N GLN A 299 0.01 3.27 21.90
CA GLN A 299 1.18 3.44 21.00
C GLN A 299 0.84 3.06 19.55
N ARG A 300 0.04 2.02 19.35
CA ARG A 300 -0.40 1.61 18.01
C ARG A 300 -1.27 2.67 17.32
N ALA A 301 -2.10 3.39 18.09
CA ALA A 301 -2.87 4.49 17.52
C ALA A 301 -1.97 5.68 17.14
N HIS A 302 -0.96 6.00 17.96
CA HIS A 302 0.06 6.99 17.62
C HIS A 302 0.79 6.61 16.32
N ASP A 303 1.34 5.40 16.25
CA ASP A 303 2.10 4.90 15.11
C ASP A 303 1.24 4.90 13.83
N ALA A 304 -0.03 4.50 13.94
CA ALA A 304 -0.96 4.48 12.84
C ALA A 304 -1.23 5.87 12.26
N ILE A 305 -1.49 6.84 13.13
CA ILE A 305 -1.74 8.23 12.73
C ILE A 305 -0.47 8.86 12.16
N GLN A 306 0.68 8.65 12.79
CA GLN A 306 1.97 9.15 12.30
C GLN A 306 2.34 8.58 10.94
N LYS A 307 2.19 7.26 10.73
CA LYS A 307 2.47 6.63 9.44
C LYS A 307 1.52 7.12 8.35
N THR A 308 0.23 7.21 8.63
CA THR A 308 -0.75 7.69 7.65
C THR A 308 -0.47 9.15 7.29
N GLY A 309 -0.25 10.01 8.29
CA GLY A 309 0.09 11.41 8.08
C GLY A 309 1.40 11.60 7.33
N ALA A 310 2.45 10.85 7.70
CA ALA A 310 3.73 10.88 7.00
C ALA A 310 3.61 10.42 5.53
N GLY A 311 2.81 9.38 5.27
CA GLY A 311 2.54 8.92 3.90
C GLY A 311 1.83 9.97 3.07
N LEU A 312 0.84 10.66 3.63
CA LEU A 312 0.15 11.76 2.96
C LEU A 312 1.09 12.97 2.72
N LEU A 313 1.95 13.31 3.71
CA LEU A 313 2.98 14.33 3.53
C LEU A 313 3.93 14.01 2.38
N LYS A 314 4.42 12.78 2.28
CA LYS A 314 5.27 12.32 1.19
C LYS A 314 4.61 12.47 -0.18
N LEU A 315 3.30 12.22 -0.27
CA LEU A 315 2.54 12.32 -1.52
C LEU A 315 2.25 13.77 -1.89
N VAL A 316 1.72 14.56 -0.95
CA VAL A 316 1.17 15.88 -1.25
C VAL A 316 2.20 16.99 -1.05
N TYR A 317 3.04 16.87 -0.03
CA TYR A 317 4.01 17.89 0.38
C TYR A 317 5.45 17.37 0.45
N PRO A 318 5.95 16.65 -0.59
CA PRO A 318 7.30 16.08 -0.56
C PRO A 318 8.41 17.14 -0.47
N HIS A 319 8.11 18.40 -0.77
CA HIS A 319 9.03 19.55 -0.75
C HIS A 319 9.18 20.16 0.64
N ARG A 320 8.29 19.82 1.58
CA ARG A 320 8.34 20.39 2.94
C ARG A 320 9.40 19.72 3.80
N THR A 321 10.04 20.54 4.61
CA THR A 321 10.93 20.11 5.70
C THR A 321 10.19 20.22 7.04
N PRO A 322 10.70 19.66 8.14
CA PRO A 322 10.11 19.86 9.47
C PRO A 322 9.93 21.32 9.84
N ASP A 323 10.76 22.18 9.22
CA ASP A 323 10.87 23.59 9.58
C ASP A 323 9.92 24.50 8.80
N ASP A 324 9.49 24.14 7.63
CA ASP A 324 8.68 24.98 6.73
C ASP A 324 7.29 24.43 6.42
N ILE A 325 6.90 23.31 7.07
CA ILE A 325 5.57 22.76 6.89
C ILE A 325 4.52 23.62 7.59
N GLU A 326 3.48 23.99 6.86
CA GLU A 326 2.42 24.85 7.37
C GLU A 326 1.42 24.09 8.26
N PRO A 327 0.83 24.76 9.27
CA PRO A 327 -0.16 24.15 10.16
C PRO A 327 -1.35 23.49 9.42
N ASP A 328 -1.85 24.13 8.36
CA ASP A 328 -2.99 23.61 7.60
C ASP A 328 -2.61 22.39 6.77
N GLU A 329 -1.37 22.30 6.29
CA GLU A 329 -0.84 21.11 5.59
C GLU A 329 -0.74 19.93 6.55
N LEU A 330 -0.31 20.18 7.80
CA LEU A 330 -0.30 19.17 8.87
C LEU A 330 -1.72 18.73 9.25
N ARG A 331 -2.64 19.69 9.42
CA ARG A 331 -4.05 19.39 9.72
C ARG A 331 -4.66 18.51 8.64
N PHE A 332 -4.52 18.88 7.38
CA PHE A 332 -5.01 18.09 6.26
C PHE A 332 -4.56 16.62 6.34
N CYS A 333 -3.28 16.37 6.56
CA CYS A 333 -2.74 15.01 6.63
C CYS A 333 -3.18 14.27 7.89
N LEU A 334 -3.22 14.96 9.03
CA LEU A 334 -3.49 14.33 10.32
C LEU A 334 -4.98 14.14 10.60
N ASP A 335 -5.85 15.04 10.19
CA ASP A 335 -7.30 14.87 10.34
C ASP A 335 -7.76 13.63 9.57
N LEU A 336 -7.28 13.46 8.34
CA LEU A 336 -7.56 12.27 7.54
C LEU A 336 -6.97 10.99 8.19
N ALA A 337 -5.77 11.08 8.74
CA ALA A 337 -5.13 9.95 9.43
C ALA A 337 -5.90 9.54 10.70
N VAL A 338 -6.33 10.52 11.51
CA VAL A 338 -7.14 10.30 12.70
C VAL A 338 -8.48 9.65 12.33
N GLU A 339 -9.16 10.19 11.33
CA GLU A 339 -10.45 9.65 10.85
C GLU A 339 -10.32 8.18 10.44
N MET A 340 -9.29 7.82 9.66
CA MET A 340 -9.09 6.43 9.22
C MET A 340 -8.76 5.49 10.39
N ARG A 341 -7.96 5.94 11.34
CA ARG A 341 -7.62 5.13 12.52
C ARG A 341 -8.79 5.04 13.50
N LEU A 342 -9.59 6.10 13.64
CA LEU A 342 -10.77 6.10 14.49
C LEU A 342 -11.74 4.97 14.10
N ARG A 343 -11.98 4.75 12.80
CA ARG A 343 -12.80 3.62 12.34
C ARG A 343 -12.27 2.28 12.85
N VAL A 344 -10.97 2.06 12.85
CA VAL A 344 -10.39 0.83 13.40
C VAL A 344 -10.67 0.70 14.88
N VAL A 345 -10.40 1.76 15.65
CA VAL A 345 -10.54 1.74 17.12
C VAL A 345 -12.00 1.56 17.55
N GLU A 346 -12.94 2.21 16.87
CA GLU A 346 -14.38 2.06 17.14
C GLU A 346 -14.86 0.62 16.91
N GLN A 347 -14.33 -0.07 15.89
CA GLN A 347 -14.67 -1.47 15.66
C GLN A 347 -14.05 -2.40 16.72
N LEU A 348 -12.82 -2.14 17.15
CA LEU A 348 -12.21 -2.89 18.25
C LEU A 348 -13.00 -2.73 19.55
N GLN A 349 -13.52 -1.52 19.83
CA GLN A 349 -14.41 -1.26 20.96
C GLN A 349 -15.73 -2.02 20.84
N ALA A 350 -16.28 -2.12 19.64
CA ALA A 350 -17.51 -2.89 19.40
C ALA A 350 -17.30 -4.40 19.57
N ILE A 351 -16.13 -4.92 19.18
CA ILE A 351 -15.78 -6.35 19.28
C ILE A 351 -15.43 -6.71 20.73
N ALA A 352 -14.57 -5.93 21.39
CA ALA A 352 -14.03 -6.23 22.71
C ALA A 352 -14.05 -5.00 23.64
N PRO A 353 -15.23 -4.55 24.10
CA PRO A 353 -15.38 -3.31 24.88
C PRO A 353 -14.71 -3.34 26.26
N LYS A 354 -14.39 -4.51 26.78
CA LYS A 354 -13.64 -4.66 28.05
C LYS A 354 -12.13 -4.43 27.86
N GLU A 355 -11.61 -4.72 26.67
CA GLU A 355 -10.20 -4.58 26.33
C GLU A 355 -9.92 -3.17 25.75
N PHE A 356 -10.80 -2.71 24.88
CA PHE A 356 -10.66 -1.42 24.21
C PHE A 356 -11.64 -0.40 24.80
N GLN A 357 -11.14 0.44 25.70
CA GLN A 357 -11.95 1.50 26.27
C GLN A 357 -12.12 2.67 25.27
N LYS A 358 -13.17 3.48 25.47
CA LYS A 358 -13.36 4.71 24.68
C LYS A 358 -12.19 5.66 24.90
N VAL A 359 -11.41 5.89 23.88
CA VAL A 359 -10.30 6.84 23.87
C VAL A 359 -10.60 7.90 22.82
N ARG A 360 -10.37 9.15 23.18
CA ARG A 360 -10.45 10.24 22.21
C ARG A 360 -9.18 10.21 21.35
N LEU A 361 -9.32 9.89 20.08
CA LEU A 361 -8.26 10.07 19.11
C LEU A 361 -8.24 11.53 18.64
N GLY A 362 -7.06 12.06 18.44
CA GLY A 362 -6.87 13.43 17.99
C GLY A 362 -5.41 13.83 18.07
N PHE A 363 -5.14 15.08 17.82
CA PHE A 363 -3.82 15.68 17.94
C PHE A 363 -3.94 17.18 18.27
N GLU A 364 -2.87 17.72 18.79
CA GLU A 364 -2.68 19.16 18.96
C GLU A 364 -1.40 19.56 18.23
N LEU A 365 -1.49 20.63 17.44
CA LEU A 365 -0.30 21.23 16.86
C LEU A 365 0.42 22.05 17.92
N VAL A 366 1.73 21.86 18.00
CA VAL A 366 2.58 22.63 18.90
C VAL A 366 3.23 23.73 18.06
N ASP A 367 3.03 24.96 18.50
CA ASP A 367 3.76 26.10 17.97
C ASP A 367 5.26 25.93 18.26
N ARG A 368 6.11 26.50 17.43
CA ARG A 368 7.56 26.48 17.63
C ARG A 368 8.00 27.27 18.84
#